data_499342ad7ee9e3aafb320d1fa20b012c
#
_entry.id   499342ad7ee9e3aafb320d1fa20b012c
#
_cell.length_a   1.000
_cell.length_b   1.000
_cell.length_c   1.000
_cell.angle_alpha   90.00
_cell.angle_beta   90.00
_cell.angle_gamma   90.00
#
_symmetry.space_group_name_H-M   'P 1'
#
loop_
_entity.id
_entity.type
_entity.pdbx_description
1 polymer ?
#
loop_
_entity_poly.entity_id
_entity_poly.type
_entity_poly.pdbx_seq_one_letter_code
_entity_poly.pdbx_strand_id
1 'polypeptide(L)'
;KYTNRETAILASKYFAIDFDRKSQAAFMLFRGQKGHEDVEILLAQEFIEGHFAAKITVDSLAKKYAVGRRSFERRFKKATNNTVVEYIQRVKIEAAKRSFESSRKNIHEVMFDVGYTDTKAFRTVFKKITGVTPVEYRNKYNKQVTG
;
A
#
# COMPACT_ATOMS: atom_id res chain seq x y z
N LYS A 1 7.18 -16.46 13.75
CA LYS A 1 7.06 -15.81 13.61
C LYS A 1 6.74 -15.36 13.37
N TYR A 2 6.57 -15.36 13.47
CA TYR A 2 6.39 -14.52 13.10
C TYR A 2 6.71 -14.36 13.01
N THR A 3 6.95 -14.62 13.18
CA THR A 3 7.27 -14.16 13.26
C THR A 3 7.37 -13.60 13.44
N ASN A 4 7.60 -13.62 13.75
CA ASN A 4 7.57 -12.84 13.94
C ASN A 4 7.29 -12.24 13.99
N ARG A 5 7.27 -12.28 14.00
CA ARG A 5 6.82 -11.64 14.12
C ARG A 5 5.85 -11.48 13.89
N GLU A 6 5.57 -12.00 13.85
CA GLU A 6 4.73 -11.76 13.59
C GLU A 6 4.02 -11.30 13.47
N THR A 7 4.10 -11.24 13.49
CA THR A 7 3.61 -10.56 13.43
C THR A 7 3.54 -9.84 13.53
N ALA A 8 3.71 -9.89 13.64
CA ALA A 8 3.76 -9.10 13.62
C ALA A 8 3.68 -8.57 13.46
N ILE A 9 3.73 -8.49 13.41
CA ILE A 9 3.55 -8.04 13.05
C ILE A 9 2.96 -7.59 12.80
N LEU A 10 2.85 -7.86 12.82
CA LEU A 10 2.29 -7.41 12.46
C LEU A 10 1.68 -6.83 12.52
N ALA A 11 1.71 -6.76 12.70
CA ALA A 11 1.32 -6.11 12.74
C ALA A 11 1.04 -5.60 13.26
N SER A 12 1.11 -5.60 13.66
CA SER A 12 0.84 -5.02 14.09
C SER A 12 0.72 -4.27 14.49
N LYS A 13 0.96 -4.67 14.53
CA LYS A 13 0.72 -3.73 15.20
C LYS A 13 0.29 -2.56 14.59
N TYR A 14 0.65 -1.87 14.37
CA TYR A 14 0.31 -0.84 13.72
C TYR A 14 -1.00 -0.99 13.17
N PHE A 15 -1.36 -0.95 12.15
CA PHE A 15 -2.65 -0.91 11.79
C PHE A 15 -3.47 -2.01 12.17
N ALA A 16 -3.00 -2.72 13.01
CA ALA A 16 -3.73 -3.79 13.47
C ALA A 16 -5.03 -3.48 14.07
N ILE A 17 -5.24 -2.31 14.37
CA ILE A 17 -6.27 -2.02 15.17
C ILE A 17 -7.57 -2.35 14.67
N ASP A 18 -7.97 -2.13 13.72
CA ASP A 18 -9.33 -2.08 13.40
C ASP A 18 -9.59 -2.71 12.13
N PHE A 19 -9.22 -3.94 12.00
CA PHE A 19 -9.42 -4.64 10.80
C PHE A 19 -10.85 -5.05 10.65
N ASP A 20 -11.49 -4.59 9.61
CA ASP A 20 -12.69 -5.24 9.17
C ASP A 20 -12.27 -6.28 8.15
N ARG A 21 -13.19 -7.00 7.58
CA ARG A 21 -12.89 -8.06 6.65
C ARG A 21 -12.16 -7.58 5.41
N LYS A 22 -12.52 -6.41 4.93
CA LYS A 22 -11.91 -5.89 3.72
C LYS A 22 -10.47 -5.49 3.95
N SER A 23 -10.20 -4.89 5.09
CA SER A 23 -8.84 -4.54 5.43
C SER A 23 -7.97 -5.77 5.61
N GLN A 24 -8.52 -6.81 6.22
CA GLN A 24 -7.79 -8.05 6.39
C GLN A 24 -7.48 -8.70 5.05
N ALA A 25 -8.43 -8.68 4.12
CA ALA A 25 -8.19 -9.25 2.81
C ALA A 25 -7.08 -8.52 2.07
N ALA A 26 -7.10 -7.19 2.11
CA ALA A 26 -6.07 -6.40 1.47
C ALA A 26 -4.70 -6.66 2.09
N PHE A 27 -4.66 -6.74 3.42
CA PHE A 27 -3.43 -7.02 4.12
C PHE A 27 -2.87 -8.39 3.74
N MET A 28 -3.74 -9.39 3.63
CA MET A 28 -3.32 -10.73 3.23
C MET A 28 -2.78 -10.77 1.81
N LEU A 29 -3.32 -9.96 0.92
CA LEU A 29 -2.81 -9.88 -0.44
C LEU A 29 -1.36 -9.42 -0.44
N PHE A 30 -1.04 -8.37 0.33
CA PHE A 30 0.33 -7.92 0.42
C PHE A 30 1.23 -8.93 1.11
N ARG A 31 0.72 -9.62 2.11
CA ARG A 31 1.49 -10.69 2.75
C ARG A 31 1.82 -11.79 1.77
N GLY A 32 0.90 -12.11 0.86
CA GLY A 32 1.19 -13.07 -0.18
C GLY A 32 2.34 -12.65 -1.07
N GLN A 33 2.48 -11.36 -1.30
CA GLN A 33 3.59 -10.83 -2.08
C GLN A 33 4.90 -10.84 -1.32
N LYS A 34 4.87 -11.11 -0.03
CA LYS A 34 6.08 -11.24 0.78
C LYS A 34 6.50 -12.68 0.99
N GLY A 35 5.90 -13.62 0.26
CA GLY A 35 6.24 -15.03 0.38
C GLY A 35 7.52 -15.38 -0.37
N HIS A 36 8.61 -14.67 -0.10
CA HIS A 36 9.92 -14.90 -0.70
C HIS A 36 10.99 -14.71 0.36
N GLU A 37 12.24 -15.00 0.03
CA GLU A 37 13.31 -15.01 1.01
C GLU A 37 14.35 -13.91 0.84
N ASP A 38 14.06 -12.89 0.06
CA ASP A 38 14.99 -11.77 -0.11
C ASP A 38 14.80 -10.78 1.03
N VAL A 39 15.69 -10.86 2.01
CA VAL A 39 15.55 -10.11 3.26
C VAL A 39 15.48 -8.60 3.06
N GLU A 40 16.39 -8.04 2.26
CA GLU A 40 16.37 -6.59 2.02
C GLU A 40 15.08 -6.16 1.34
N ILE A 41 14.57 -6.98 0.44
CA ILE A 41 13.31 -6.65 -0.24
C ILE A 41 12.14 -6.76 0.73
N LEU A 42 12.14 -7.77 1.59
CA LEU A 42 11.10 -7.88 2.63
C LEU A 42 11.10 -6.65 3.52
N LEU A 43 12.27 -6.20 3.94
CA LEU A 43 12.36 -5.00 4.78
C LEU A 43 11.87 -3.77 4.05
N ALA A 44 12.20 -3.67 2.76
CA ALA A 44 11.72 -2.55 1.94
C ALA A 44 10.20 -2.56 1.82
N GLN A 45 9.61 -3.72 1.61
CA GLN A 45 8.15 -3.83 1.54
C GLN A 45 7.50 -3.38 2.84
N GLU A 46 8.03 -3.82 3.97
CA GLU A 46 7.50 -3.42 5.27
C GLU A 46 7.65 -1.92 5.49
N PHE A 47 8.78 -1.36 5.09
CA PHE A 47 8.98 0.08 5.20
C PHE A 47 7.97 0.86 4.36
N ILE A 48 7.74 0.42 3.13
CA ILE A 48 6.76 1.06 2.26
C ILE A 48 5.37 1.00 2.89
N GLU A 49 4.99 -0.14 3.42
CA GLU A 49 3.67 -0.31 4.03
C GLU A 49 3.49 0.57 5.26
N GLY A 50 4.54 0.81 6.00
CA GLY A 50 4.45 1.63 7.18
C GLY A 50 4.62 3.13 6.93
N HIS A 51 5.08 3.52 5.73
CA HIS A 51 5.41 4.92 5.45
C HIS A 51 4.89 5.37 4.09
N PHE A 52 3.81 4.76 3.61
CA PHE A 52 3.36 4.99 2.22
C PHE A 52 2.95 6.43 1.94
N ALA A 53 2.55 7.17 2.96
CA ALA A 53 2.14 8.56 2.75
C ALA A 53 3.34 9.50 2.57
N ALA A 54 4.53 9.06 2.94
CA ALA A 54 5.72 9.86 2.77
C ALA A 54 6.24 9.73 1.34
N LYS A 55 7.16 10.63 0.98
CA LYS A 55 7.78 10.54 -0.33
C LYS A 55 8.87 9.48 -0.28
N ILE A 56 8.66 8.39 -1.02
CA ILE A 56 9.60 7.29 -1.08
C ILE A 56 10.07 7.14 -2.52
N THR A 57 11.38 7.05 -2.71
CA THR A 57 11.95 6.86 -4.05
C THR A 57 12.77 5.58 -4.08
N VAL A 58 12.99 5.08 -5.29
CA VAL A 58 13.84 3.90 -5.49
C VAL A 58 15.23 4.16 -4.92
N ASP A 59 15.78 5.35 -5.19
CA ASP A 59 17.10 5.70 -4.70
C ASP A 59 17.18 5.70 -3.18
N SER A 60 16.17 6.26 -2.53
CA SER A 60 16.17 6.31 -1.07
C SER A 60 16.10 4.92 -0.44
N LEU A 61 15.33 4.03 -1.05
CA LEU A 61 15.22 2.67 -0.55
C LEU A 61 16.52 1.88 -0.77
N ALA A 62 17.08 2.02 -1.96
CA ALA A 62 18.32 1.32 -2.27
C ALA A 62 19.43 1.73 -1.31
N LYS A 63 19.53 3.03 -1.05
CA LYS A 63 20.50 3.55 -0.10
C LYS A 63 20.26 3.03 1.32
N LYS A 64 19.00 3.04 1.72
CA LYS A 64 18.63 2.62 3.06
C LYS A 64 19.08 1.20 3.36
N TYR A 65 18.99 0.32 2.39
CA TYR A 65 19.36 -1.07 2.58
C TYR A 65 20.71 -1.43 1.97
N ALA A 66 21.48 -0.42 1.58
CA ALA A 66 22.85 -0.58 1.09
C ALA A 66 22.94 -1.51 -0.11
N VAL A 67 22.01 -1.35 -1.05
CA VAL A 67 21.97 -2.12 -2.30
C VAL A 67 22.08 -1.13 -3.45
N GLY A 68 22.81 -1.47 -4.49
CA GLY A 68 22.86 -0.62 -5.68
C GLY A 68 21.48 -0.50 -6.31
N ARG A 69 21.17 0.66 -6.87
CA ARG A 69 19.84 0.93 -7.41
C ARG A 69 19.38 -0.12 -8.42
N ARG A 70 20.23 -0.42 -9.40
CA ARG A 70 19.86 -1.37 -10.44
C ARG A 70 19.60 -2.76 -9.87
N SER A 71 20.47 -3.17 -8.96
CA SER A 71 20.33 -4.47 -8.30
C SER A 71 19.06 -4.50 -7.46
N PHE A 72 18.78 -3.40 -6.75
CA PHE A 72 17.57 -3.30 -5.93
C PHE A 72 16.31 -3.43 -6.79
N GLU A 73 16.26 -2.70 -7.89
CA GLU A 73 15.09 -2.76 -8.80
C GLU A 73 14.88 -4.17 -9.34
N ARG A 74 15.95 -4.82 -9.76
CA ARG A 74 15.87 -6.16 -10.31
C ARG A 74 15.39 -7.15 -9.26
N ARG A 75 15.98 -7.09 -8.07
CA ARG A 75 15.60 -7.99 -6.98
C ARG A 75 14.16 -7.76 -6.52
N PHE A 76 13.76 -6.48 -6.47
CA PHE A 76 12.40 -6.15 -6.05
C PHE A 76 11.39 -6.72 -7.05
N LYS A 77 11.62 -6.52 -8.33
CA LYS A 77 10.73 -7.06 -9.37
C LYS A 77 10.68 -8.57 -9.32
N LYS A 78 11.81 -9.21 -9.14
CA LYS A 78 11.86 -10.67 -9.07
C LYS A 78 11.09 -11.19 -7.86
N ALA A 79 11.26 -10.55 -6.72
CA ALA A 79 10.65 -11.01 -5.48
C ALA A 79 9.15 -10.73 -5.41
N THR A 80 8.72 -9.58 -5.92
CA THR A 80 7.33 -9.13 -5.74
C THR A 80 6.49 -9.16 -7.01
N ASN A 81 7.14 -9.35 -8.14
CA ASN A 81 6.49 -9.26 -9.45
C ASN A 81 5.93 -7.88 -9.74
N ASN A 82 6.38 -6.87 -9.00
CA ASN A 82 6.02 -5.47 -9.21
C ASN A 82 7.30 -4.64 -9.23
N THR A 83 7.32 -3.57 -10.00
CA THR A 83 8.38 -2.59 -9.83
C THR A 83 8.20 -1.90 -8.48
N VAL A 84 9.23 -1.21 -8.02
CA VAL A 84 9.13 -0.47 -6.76
C VAL A 84 8.00 0.55 -6.84
N VAL A 85 7.93 1.30 -7.95
CA VAL A 85 6.89 2.32 -8.14
C VAL A 85 5.50 1.68 -8.13
N GLU A 86 5.32 0.57 -8.83
CA GLU A 86 4.05 -0.13 -8.85
C GLU A 86 3.63 -0.58 -7.46
N TYR A 87 4.59 -1.09 -6.70
CA TYR A 87 4.30 -1.56 -5.35
C TYR A 87 3.85 -0.41 -4.45
N ILE A 88 4.57 0.71 -4.50
CA ILE A 88 4.20 1.89 -3.72
C ILE A 88 2.79 2.36 -4.11
N GLN A 89 2.51 2.42 -5.40
CA GLN A 89 1.18 2.82 -5.87
C GLN A 89 0.10 1.90 -5.35
N ARG A 90 0.34 0.59 -5.39
CA ARG A 90 -0.65 -0.38 -4.90
C ARG A 90 -0.90 -0.22 -3.41
N VAL A 91 0.16 0.02 -2.63
CA VAL A 91 -0.01 0.22 -1.19
C VAL A 91 -0.84 1.48 -0.93
N LYS A 92 -0.54 2.57 -1.62
CA LYS A 92 -1.30 3.82 -1.47
C LYS A 92 -2.77 3.63 -1.84
N ILE A 93 -3.03 2.93 -2.94
CA ILE A 93 -4.40 2.73 -3.39
C ILE A 93 -5.18 1.80 -2.46
N GLU A 94 -4.54 0.76 -1.93
CA GLU A 94 -5.21 -0.09 -0.95
C GLU A 94 -5.56 0.70 0.31
N ALA A 95 -4.68 1.60 0.74
CA ALA A 95 -4.98 2.47 1.88
C ALA A 95 -6.14 3.40 1.56
N ALA A 96 -6.17 3.95 0.34
CA ALA A 96 -7.27 4.82 -0.08
C ALA A 96 -8.59 4.06 -0.09
N LYS A 97 -8.60 2.85 -0.61
CA LYS A 97 -9.80 2.01 -0.63
C LYS A 97 -10.34 1.79 0.78
N ARG A 98 -9.45 1.43 1.71
CA ARG A 98 -9.87 1.22 3.09
C ARG A 98 -10.45 2.48 3.71
N SER A 99 -9.84 3.62 3.40
CA SER A 99 -10.34 4.90 3.91
C SER A 99 -11.73 5.21 3.36
N PHE A 100 -11.95 4.99 2.06
CA PHE A 100 -13.27 5.21 1.48
C PHE A 100 -14.32 4.26 2.06
N GLU A 101 -13.91 3.05 2.42
CA GLU A 101 -14.84 2.05 2.96
C GLU A 101 -15.19 2.31 4.41
N SER A 102 -14.27 2.86 5.17
CA SER A 102 -14.43 2.94 6.62
C SER A 102 -14.56 4.34 7.19
N SER A 103 -14.53 5.38 6.36
CA SER A 103 -14.64 6.74 6.86
C SER A 103 -15.52 7.57 5.95
N ARG A 104 -15.82 8.79 6.40
CA ARG A 104 -16.61 9.73 5.61
C ARG A 104 -15.76 10.83 4.99
N LYS A 105 -14.47 10.62 4.92
CA LYS A 105 -13.57 11.61 4.33
C LYS A 105 -13.88 11.81 2.86
N ASN A 106 -13.70 13.05 2.40
CA ASN A 106 -13.91 13.32 0.99
C ASN A 106 -12.70 12.87 0.19
N ILE A 107 -12.83 12.93 -1.13
CA ILE A 107 -11.80 12.41 -2.03
C ILE A 107 -10.47 13.10 -1.84
N HIS A 108 -10.48 14.43 -1.66
CA HIS A 108 -9.23 15.17 -1.48
C HIS A 108 -8.54 14.81 -0.17
N GLU A 109 -9.33 14.63 0.90
CA GLU A 109 -8.75 14.22 2.18
C GLU A 109 -8.06 12.87 2.06
N VAL A 110 -8.73 11.91 1.43
CA VAL A 110 -8.15 10.58 1.26
C VAL A 110 -6.91 10.66 0.37
N MET A 111 -6.98 11.42 -0.71
CA MET A 111 -5.87 11.60 -1.62
C MET A 111 -4.62 12.10 -0.89
N PHE A 112 -4.78 13.15 -0.09
CA PHE A 112 -3.65 13.70 0.67
C PHE A 112 -3.17 12.74 1.75
N ASP A 113 -4.10 12.06 2.41
CA ASP A 113 -3.74 11.11 3.46
C ASP A 113 -2.84 9.99 2.95
N VAL A 114 -3.02 9.58 1.71
CA VAL A 114 -2.20 8.49 1.15
C VAL A 114 -0.99 9.01 0.38
N GLY A 115 -0.79 10.32 0.37
CA GLY A 115 0.45 10.89 -0.16
C GLY A 115 0.40 11.40 -1.58
N TYR A 116 -0.78 11.56 -2.15
CA TYR A 116 -0.92 12.18 -3.47
C TYR A 116 -1.27 13.66 -3.30
N THR A 117 -0.69 14.50 -4.14
CA THR A 117 -0.98 15.93 -4.13
C THR A 117 -1.64 16.39 -5.44
N ASP A 118 -1.65 15.52 -6.45
CA ASP A 118 -2.19 15.84 -7.76
C ASP A 118 -3.42 14.97 -8.02
N THR A 119 -4.57 15.61 -8.14
CA THR A 119 -5.84 14.91 -8.34
C THR A 119 -5.84 14.03 -9.57
N LYS A 120 -5.27 14.53 -10.67
CA LYS A 120 -5.24 13.77 -11.91
C LYS A 120 -4.40 12.50 -11.75
N ALA A 121 -3.24 12.62 -11.12
CA ALA A 121 -2.37 11.47 -10.88
C ALA A 121 -3.06 10.43 -10.00
N PHE A 122 -3.71 10.89 -8.93
CA PHE A 122 -4.42 9.99 -8.04
C PHE A 122 -5.54 9.25 -8.78
N ARG A 123 -6.33 9.98 -9.53
CA ARG A 123 -7.44 9.38 -10.27
C ARG A 123 -6.94 8.35 -11.28
N THR A 124 -5.89 8.68 -12.00
CA THR A 124 -5.34 7.80 -13.03
C THR A 124 -4.84 6.49 -12.41
N VAL A 125 -4.08 6.59 -11.33
CA VAL A 125 -3.53 5.41 -10.67
C VAL A 125 -4.64 4.59 -10.01
N PHE A 126 -5.59 5.27 -9.37
CA PHE A 126 -6.70 4.58 -8.70
C PHE A 126 -7.50 3.76 -9.72
N LYS A 127 -7.86 4.38 -10.84
CA LYS A 127 -8.63 3.68 -11.88
C LYS A 127 -7.83 2.54 -12.50
N LYS A 128 -6.54 2.75 -12.70
CA LYS A 128 -5.69 1.70 -13.25
C LYS A 128 -5.68 0.46 -12.38
N ILE A 129 -5.61 0.65 -11.07
CA ILE A 129 -5.50 -0.47 -10.13
C ILE A 129 -6.86 -1.07 -9.78
N THR A 130 -7.89 -0.25 -9.61
CA THR A 130 -9.20 -0.74 -9.14
C THR A 130 -10.22 -0.95 -10.25
N GLY A 131 -10.01 -0.33 -11.39
CA GLY A 131 -10.97 -0.39 -12.50
C GLY A 131 -12.04 0.68 -12.46
N VAL A 132 -12.15 1.44 -11.38
CA VAL A 132 -13.15 2.49 -11.26
C VAL A 132 -12.50 3.76 -10.73
N THR A 133 -13.20 4.89 -10.88
CA THR A 133 -12.67 6.16 -10.37
C THR A 133 -12.83 6.24 -8.86
N PRO A 134 -12.08 7.11 -8.19
CA PRO A 134 -12.28 7.32 -6.75
C PRO A 134 -13.71 7.74 -6.40
N VAL A 135 -14.32 8.58 -7.24
CA VAL A 135 -15.69 9.03 -7.00
C VAL A 135 -16.65 7.84 -7.06
N GLU A 136 -16.52 7.01 -8.06
CA GLU A 136 -17.36 5.82 -8.20
C GLU A 136 -17.20 4.88 -7.02
N TYR A 137 -15.97 4.68 -6.60
CA TYR A 137 -15.68 3.79 -5.49
C TYR A 137 -16.27 4.33 -4.19
N ARG A 138 -16.04 5.61 -3.92
CA ARG A 138 -16.55 6.23 -2.71
C ARG A 138 -18.07 6.20 -2.67
N ASN A 139 -18.72 6.51 -3.79
CA ASN A 139 -20.18 6.51 -3.84
C ASN A 139 -20.77 5.15 -3.59
N LYS A 140 -20.12 4.12 -4.09
CA LYS A 140 -20.56 2.75 -3.84
C LYS A 140 -20.61 2.43 -2.35
N TYR A 141 -19.58 2.80 -1.62
CA TYR A 141 -19.51 2.49 -0.20
C TYR A 141 -20.29 3.47 0.66
N ASN A 142 -20.42 4.69 0.23
CA ASN A 142 -21.29 5.64 0.93
C ASN A 142 -22.75 5.20 0.89
N LYS A 143 -23.20 4.69 -0.24
CA LYS A 143 -24.56 4.18 -0.33
C LYS A 143 -24.78 3.03 0.64
N GLN A 144 -23.80 2.16 0.79
CA GLN A 144 -23.89 1.05 1.71
C GLN A 144 -23.96 1.54 3.16
N VAL A 145 -23.24 2.60 3.46
CA VAL A 145 -23.23 3.15 4.82
C VAL A 145 -24.54 3.85 5.13
N THR A 146 -25.12 4.54 4.16
CA THR A 146 -26.35 5.29 4.41
C THR A 146 -27.61 4.47 4.19
N GLY A 147 -27.46 3.40 3.48
CA GLY A 147 -28.58 2.54 3.20
C GLY A 147 -28.84 1.59 4.33
#